data_4efb09945a92d51ac168e776d3fa6e23
#
_entry.id   4efb09945a92d51ac168e776d3fa6e23
#
_cell.length_a   1.000
_cell.length_b   1.000
_cell.length_c   1.000
_cell.angle_alpha   90.00
_cell.angle_beta   90.00
_cell.angle_gamma   90.00
#
_symmetry.space_group_name_H-M   'P 1'
#
loop_
_entity.id
_entity.type
_entity.pdbx_description
1 polymer ?
#
loop_
_entity_poly.entity_id
_entity_poly.type
_entity_poly.pdbx_seq_one_letter_code
_entity_poly.pdbx_strand_id
1 'polypeptide(L)'
;MALLTSKGMKVQPFKCGPDYIDTMFHEAVCGRPSINLDTFMASPEHVKELFVHYGLDAEVCIVEGMMGLFDGYDRERGSSYEIARVLDIPVVLVVDAKSAAYSMAALLSGFIHFREDVRIAGVIFNKVGSEKHFSMLQQVCEDLGVECFGYLPKNPLLEQGSRYLGLDFSEKTENKELINLLEEHVRWQRMLEL
;
A
#
# COMPACT_ATOMS: atom_id res chain seq x y z
N MET A 1 7.69 -1.32 2.77
CA MET A 1 8.55 -0.79 3.86
C MET A 1 9.71 -1.73 4.14
N ALA A 2 9.53 -2.94 4.72
CA ALA A 2 10.63 -3.86 5.10
C ALA A 2 11.67 -4.10 4.01
N LEU A 3 11.26 -4.37 2.78
CA LEU A 3 12.16 -4.57 1.65
C LEU A 3 13.05 -3.34 1.39
N LEU A 4 12.49 -2.13 1.37
CA LEU A 4 13.28 -0.91 1.11
C LEU A 4 14.24 -0.60 2.26
N THR A 5 13.78 -0.79 3.50
CA THR A 5 14.64 -0.65 4.69
C THR A 5 15.79 -1.66 4.67
N SER A 6 15.54 -2.92 4.27
CA SER A 6 16.60 -3.93 4.13
C SER A 6 17.64 -3.61 3.04
N LYS A 7 17.27 -2.77 2.06
CA LYS A 7 18.19 -2.22 1.05
C LYS A 7 18.94 -0.98 1.54
N GLY A 8 18.76 -0.58 2.80
CA GLY A 8 19.45 0.57 3.40
C GLY A 8 18.79 1.92 3.12
N MET A 9 17.59 1.93 2.53
CA MET A 9 16.89 3.19 2.23
C MET A 9 16.27 3.79 3.48
N LYS A 10 16.25 5.11 3.57
CA LYS A 10 15.53 5.87 4.61
C LYS A 10 14.06 5.95 4.24
N VAL A 11 13.27 5.05 4.80
CA VAL A 11 11.82 4.98 4.57
C VAL A 11 11.09 5.73 5.68
N GLN A 12 10.28 6.74 5.31
CA GLN A 12 9.35 7.38 6.26
C GLN A 12 7.96 6.77 6.10
N PRO A 13 7.48 6.05 7.13
CA PRO A 13 6.14 5.50 7.13
C PRO A 13 5.10 6.51 7.58
N PHE A 14 3.93 6.44 6.93
CA PHE A 14 2.71 7.13 7.32
C PHE A 14 1.53 6.17 7.27
N LYS A 15 0.50 6.46 8.03
CA LYS A 15 -0.75 5.69 8.05
C LYS A 15 -1.94 6.60 7.85
N CYS A 16 -2.86 6.25 6.94
CA CYS A 16 -4.14 6.94 6.84
C CYS A 16 -5.03 6.62 8.06
N GLY A 17 -5.68 7.65 8.59
CA GLY A 17 -6.60 7.52 9.71
C GLY A 17 -5.93 7.35 11.08
N PRO A 18 -6.72 7.23 12.16
CA PRO A 18 -6.26 7.22 13.54
C PRO A 18 -5.89 5.79 13.99
N ASP A 19 -4.94 5.16 13.33
CA ASP A 19 -4.47 3.81 13.65
C ASP A 19 -3.20 3.88 14.50
N TYR A 20 -3.17 3.14 15.59
CA TYR A 20 -2.00 3.04 16.46
C TYR A 20 -1.34 1.66 16.45
N ILE A 21 -1.98 0.65 15.85
CA ILE A 21 -1.48 -0.71 15.78
C ILE A 21 -0.47 -0.85 14.64
N ASP A 22 -0.90 -0.52 13.42
CA ASP A 22 -0.06 -0.63 12.23
C ASP A 22 1.15 0.30 12.33
N THR A 23 0.99 1.47 12.95
CA THR A 23 2.09 2.42 13.18
C THR A 23 3.22 1.82 14.03
N MET A 24 2.92 0.96 14.99
CA MET A 24 3.95 0.26 15.79
C MET A 24 4.74 -0.73 14.94
N PHE A 25 4.09 -1.45 14.01
CA PHE A 25 4.79 -2.32 13.05
C PHE A 25 5.64 -1.53 12.07
N HIS A 26 5.14 -0.40 11.59
CA HIS A 26 5.90 0.49 10.72
C HIS A 26 7.18 0.96 11.39
N GLU A 27 7.07 1.43 12.64
CA GLU A 27 8.21 1.89 13.43
C GLU A 27 9.22 0.77 13.66
N ALA A 28 8.76 -0.43 14.03
CA ALA A 28 9.62 -1.59 14.24
C ALA A 28 10.41 -1.98 12.97
N VAL A 29 9.80 -1.80 11.79
CA VAL A 29 10.39 -2.14 10.49
C VAL A 29 11.30 -1.03 9.96
N CYS A 30 10.86 0.23 10.04
CA CYS A 30 11.58 1.37 9.44
C CYS A 30 12.57 2.04 10.40
N GLY A 31 12.49 1.76 11.72
CA GLY A 31 13.30 2.44 12.74
C GLY A 31 12.95 3.93 12.87
N ARG A 32 11.77 4.34 12.41
CA ARG A 32 11.27 5.72 12.41
C ARG A 32 9.80 5.73 12.84
N PRO A 33 9.35 6.75 13.61
CA PRO A 33 7.95 6.83 14.00
C PRO A 33 7.04 6.92 12.77
N SER A 34 5.97 6.16 12.75
CA SER A 34 4.93 6.26 11.74
C SER A 34 3.90 7.32 12.16
N ILE A 35 3.55 8.20 11.23
CA ILE A 35 2.69 9.35 11.49
C ILE A 35 1.31 9.10 10.90
N ASN A 36 0.27 9.29 11.71
CA ASN A 36 -1.11 9.24 11.25
C ASN A 36 -1.46 10.51 10.45
N LEU A 37 -2.05 10.31 9.28
CA LEU A 37 -2.57 11.36 8.42
C LEU A 37 -4.10 11.21 8.38
N ASP A 38 -4.79 12.15 9.00
CA ASP A 38 -6.23 12.04 9.22
C ASP A 38 -6.92 13.41 9.04
N THR A 39 -7.77 13.51 8.02
CA THR A 39 -8.54 14.73 7.70
C THR A 39 -9.81 14.88 8.54
N PHE A 40 -10.18 13.89 9.35
CA PHE A 40 -11.24 14.02 10.35
C PHE A 40 -10.75 14.76 11.60
N MET A 41 -9.53 14.45 12.06
CA MET A 41 -8.96 15.02 13.29
C MET A 41 -8.12 16.27 13.03
N ALA A 42 -7.64 16.46 11.80
CA ALA A 42 -6.75 17.56 11.42
C ALA A 42 -7.20 18.21 10.11
N SER A 43 -6.78 19.46 9.89
CA SER A 43 -7.05 20.12 8.59
C SER A 43 -6.17 19.52 7.47
N PRO A 44 -6.58 19.64 6.20
CA PRO A 44 -5.76 19.25 5.06
C PRO A 44 -4.38 19.93 5.04
N GLU A 45 -4.30 21.19 5.49
CA GLU A 45 -3.05 21.95 5.59
C GLU A 45 -2.11 21.31 6.62
N HIS A 46 -2.64 20.93 7.78
CA HIS A 46 -1.86 20.27 8.81
C HIS A 46 -1.39 18.88 8.38
N VAL A 47 -2.22 18.13 7.65
CA VAL A 47 -1.81 16.84 7.05
C VAL A 47 -0.61 17.04 6.10
N LYS A 48 -0.62 18.08 5.26
CA LYS A 48 0.51 18.44 4.40
C LYS A 48 1.75 18.82 5.20
N GLU A 49 1.60 19.61 6.25
CA GLU A 49 2.71 20.00 7.13
C GLU A 49 3.37 18.80 7.78
N LEU A 50 2.57 17.85 8.30
CA LEU A 50 3.08 16.60 8.87
C LEU A 50 3.85 15.78 7.82
N PHE A 51 3.26 15.60 6.64
CA PHE A 51 3.89 14.83 5.58
C PHE A 51 5.24 15.43 5.15
N VAL A 52 5.30 16.73 4.94
CA VAL A 52 6.53 17.43 4.58
C VAL A 52 7.55 17.37 5.71
N HIS A 53 7.11 17.68 6.95
CA HIS A 53 8.02 17.74 8.11
C HIS A 53 8.73 16.40 8.37
N TYR A 54 7.97 15.30 8.39
CA TYR A 54 8.53 13.98 8.68
C TYR A 54 9.19 13.32 7.47
N GLY A 55 8.78 13.70 6.25
CA GLY A 55 9.35 13.19 5.00
C GLY A 55 10.64 13.87 4.55
N LEU A 56 11.02 15.00 5.15
CA LEU A 56 12.06 15.90 4.63
C LEU A 56 13.43 15.23 4.42
N ASP A 57 13.82 14.31 5.28
CA ASP A 57 15.11 13.60 5.22
C ASP A 57 14.97 12.14 4.75
N ALA A 58 13.81 11.75 4.31
CA ALA A 58 13.54 10.41 3.80
C ALA A 58 13.85 10.31 2.29
N GLU A 59 14.29 9.13 1.87
CA GLU A 59 14.44 8.82 0.44
C GLU A 59 13.13 8.36 -0.17
N VAL A 60 12.26 7.75 0.65
CA VAL A 60 10.94 7.26 0.26
C VAL A 60 9.93 7.49 1.38
N CYS A 61 8.80 8.09 1.04
CA CYS A 61 7.63 8.18 1.92
C CYS A 61 6.61 7.12 1.49
N ILE A 62 6.12 6.33 2.43
CA ILE A 62 5.07 5.33 2.17
C ILE A 62 3.87 5.63 3.06
N VAL A 63 2.74 5.92 2.43
CA VAL A 63 1.46 6.13 3.11
C VAL A 63 0.63 4.86 2.97
N GLU A 64 0.37 4.16 4.06
CA GLU A 64 -0.51 3.00 4.05
C GLU A 64 -1.96 3.42 4.23
N GLY A 65 -2.84 2.96 3.34
CA GLY A 65 -4.28 3.12 3.46
C GLY A 65 -4.87 2.32 4.63
N MET A 66 -6.10 2.65 5.04
CA MET A 66 -6.76 1.98 6.15
C MET A 66 -7.83 0.97 5.69
N MET A 67 -8.85 1.42 5.03
CA MET A 67 -9.94 0.62 4.47
C MET A 67 -9.85 0.55 2.94
N GLY A 68 -10.94 0.33 2.24
CA GLY A 68 -10.97 0.53 0.80
C GLY A 68 -10.61 1.97 0.43
N LEU A 69 -10.05 2.16 -0.75
CA LEU A 69 -9.51 3.45 -1.19
C LEU A 69 -10.48 4.62 -0.97
N PHE A 70 -11.77 4.41 -1.25
CA PHE A 70 -12.81 5.44 -1.18
C PHE A 70 -13.67 5.36 0.10
N ASP A 71 -13.32 4.47 1.04
CA ASP A 71 -14.08 4.28 2.27
C ASP A 71 -13.62 5.26 3.36
N GLY A 72 -14.43 6.22 3.68
CA GLY A 72 -14.24 7.20 4.73
C GLY A 72 -15.38 7.21 5.74
N TYR A 73 -15.38 8.16 6.67
CA TYR A 73 -16.43 8.30 7.69
C TYR A 73 -17.76 8.88 7.12
N ASP A 74 -17.68 9.59 6.01
CA ASP A 74 -18.83 10.08 5.23
C ASP A 74 -18.48 9.96 3.75
N ARG A 75 -18.83 8.84 3.12
CA ARG A 75 -18.39 8.46 1.77
C ARG A 75 -16.86 8.49 1.68
N GLU A 76 -16.30 9.33 0.80
CA GLU A 76 -14.87 9.45 0.59
C GLU A 76 -14.14 10.39 1.56
N ARG A 77 -14.88 11.11 2.45
CA ARG A 77 -14.27 12.01 3.44
C ARG A 77 -13.54 11.23 4.54
N GLY A 78 -12.29 11.56 4.79
CA GLY A 78 -11.42 10.81 5.70
C GLY A 78 -10.87 9.51 5.14
N SER A 79 -11.07 9.24 3.84
CA SER A 79 -10.57 8.04 3.17
C SER A 79 -9.09 8.17 2.76
N SER A 80 -8.50 7.04 2.39
CA SER A 80 -7.15 7.00 1.78
C SER A 80 -7.09 7.78 0.46
N TYR A 81 -8.18 7.81 -0.30
CA TYR A 81 -8.32 8.65 -1.49
C TYR A 81 -8.19 10.14 -1.16
N GLU A 82 -8.87 10.62 -0.10
CA GLU A 82 -8.78 12.04 0.30
C GLU A 82 -7.36 12.41 0.70
N ILE A 83 -6.66 11.54 1.43
CA ILE A 83 -5.24 11.76 1.79
C ILE A 83 -4.37 11.81 0.53
N ALA A 84 -4.52 10.87 -0.41
CA ALA A 84 -3.75 10.86 -1.65
C ALA A 84 -3.97 12.13 -2.47
N ARG A 85 -5.22 12.61 -2.56
CA ARG A 85 -5.58 13.86 -3.22
C ARG A 85 -4.99 15.09 -2.52
N VAL A 86 -5.10 15.16 -1.19
CA VAL A 86 -4.57 16.29 -0.39
C VAL A 86 -3.06 16.39 -0.56
N LEU A 87 -2.36 15.27 -0.59
CA LEU A 87 -0.90 15.22 -0.71
C LEU A 87 -0.41 15.26 -2.17
N ASP A 88 -1.30 15.10 -3.14
CA ASP A 88 -0.97 14.96 -4.58
C ASP A 88 0.03 13.81 -4.83
N ILE A 89 -0.21 12.66 -4.21
CA ILE A 89 0.64 11.48 -4.34
C ILE A 89 -0.02 10.36 -5.14
N PRO A 90 0.77 9.55 -5.88
CA PRO A 90 0.23 8.43 -6.63
C PRO A 90 -0.24 7.30 -5.72
N VAL A 91 -1.25 6.55 -6.19
CA VAL A 91 -1.80 5.39 -5.50
C VAL A 91 -1.36 4.11 -6.19
N VAL A 92 -0.83 3.17 -5.41
CA VAL A 92 -0.62 1.78 -5.83
C VAL A 92 -1.70 0.92 -5.19
N LEU A 93 -2.55 0.29 -6.01
CA LEU A 93 -3.59 -0.60 -5.50
C LEU A 93 -3.02 -1.97 -5.18
N VAL A 94 -3.33 -2.49 -4.00
CA VAL A 94 -3.11 -3.90 -3.65
C VAL A 94 -4.44 -4.62 -3.68
N VAL A 95 -4.63 -5.53 -4.65
CA VAL A 95 -5.93 -6.11 -4.97
C VAL A 95 -5.93 -7.61 -4.70
N ASP A 96 -6.91 -8.09 -3.92
CA ASP A 96 -7.12 -9.53 -3.73
C ASP A 96 -7.62 -10.18 -5.03
N ALA A 97 -6.76 -10.96 -5.67
CA ALA A 97 -7.05 -11.65 -6.93
C ALA A 97 -7.52 -13.10 -6.73
N LYS A 98 -7.81 -13.51 -5.49
CA LYS A 98 -8.27 -14.87 -5.21
C LYS A 98 -9.51 -15.21 -6.04
N SER A 99 -9.41 -16.27 -6.84
CA SER A 99 -10.50 -16.80 -7.67
C SER A 99 -11.08 -15.81 -8.70
N ALA A 100 -10.33 -14.78 -9.06
CA ALA A 100 -10.71 -13.82 -10.09
C ALA A 100 -9.60 -13.73 -11.14
N ALA A 101 -9.96 -13.56 -12.41
CA ALA A 101 -9.05 -13.42 -13.54
C ALA A 101 -9.43 -12.17 -14.35
N TYR A 102 -9.90 -12.33 -15.58
CA TYR A 102 -10.20 -11.19 -16.47
C TYR A 102 -11.30 -10.25 -15.91
N SER A 103 -12.21 -10.74 -15.06
CA SER A 103 -13.21 -9.89 -14.37
C SER A 103 -12.59 -8.80 -13.49
N MET A 104 -11.29 -8.92 -13.15
CA MET A 104 -10.53 -7.83 -12.52
C MET A 104 -10.49 -6.56 -13.37
N ALA A 105 -10.63 -6.66 -14.69
CA ALA A 105 -10.73 -5.50 -15.57
C ALA A 105 -11.88 -4.56 -15.19
N ALA A 106 -13.03 -5.11 -14.86
CA ALA A 106 -14.19 -4.31 -14.44
C ALA A 106 -13.96 -3.63 -13.09
N LEU A 107 -13.36 -4.36 -12.13
CA LEU A 107 -13.02 -3.82 -10.81
C LEU A 107 -11.98 -2.68 -10.93
N LEU A 108 -10.87 -2.94 -11.61
CA LEU A 108 -9.79 -1.96 -11.77
C LEU A 108 -10.23 -0.76 -12.59
N SER A 109 -10.99 -0.96 -13.67
CA SER A 109 -11.58 0.14 -14.44
C SER A 109 -12.44 1.04 -13.55
N GLY A 110 -13.20 0.45 -12.61
CA GLY A 110 -13.96 1.20 -11.61
C GLY A 110 -13.03 2.07 -10.75
N PHE A 111 -11.98 1.52 -10.18
CA PHE A 111 -11.03 2.28 -9.35
C PHE A 111 -10.31 3.38 -10.15
N ILE A 112 -9.90 3.10 -11.38
CA ILE A 112 -9.13 4.03 -12.23
C ILE A 112 -9.98 5.23 -12.65
N HIS A 113 -11.27 5.00 -13.00
CA HIS A 113 -12.12 6.04 -13.59
C HIS A 113 -13.15 6.63 -12.63
N PHE A 114 -13.28 6.11 -11.41
CA PHE A 114 -14.26 6.61 -10.45
C PHE A 114 -13.97 8.05 -9.99
N ARG A 115 -12.69 8.39 -9.89
CA ARG A 115 -12.20 9.74 -9.57
C ARG A 115 -10.99 10.07 -10.45
N GLU A 116 -11.03 11.20 -11.13
CA GLU A 116 -9.97 11.65 -12.04
C GLU A 116 -8.90 12.50 -11.35
N ASP A 117 -9.15 12.94 -10.12
CA ASP A 117 -8.28 13.81 -9.33
C ASP A 117 -7.29 13.06 -8.43
N VAL A 118 -7.20 11.73 -8.57
CA VAL A 118 -6.15 10.88 -7.97
C VAL A 118 -5.60 9.92 -9.02
N ARG A 119 -4.28 9.88 -9.14
CA ARG A 119 -3.59 9.00 -10.09
C ARG A 119 -3.43 7.59 -9.50
N ILE A 120 -4.11 6.62 -10.07
CA ILE A 120 -3.79 5.20 -9.84
C ILE A 120 -2.56 4.87 -10.70
N ALA A 121 -1.41 4.76 -10.06
CA ALA A 121 -0.13 4.60 -10.75
C ALA A 121 0.14 3.15 -11.13
N GLY A 122 -0.45 2.19 -10.42
CA GLY A 122 -0.30 0.79 -10.75
C GLY A 122 -0.95 -0.15 -9.74
N VAL A 123 -0.78 -1.44 -9.98
CA VAL A 123 -1.45 -2.51 -9.24
C VAL A 123 -0.45 -3.59 -8.81
N ILE A 124 -0.63 -4.09 -7.59
CA ILE A 124 -0.04 -5.34 -7.10
C ILE A 124 -1.18 -6.32 -6.84
N PHE A 125 -1.12 -7.51 -7.42
CA PHE A 125 -2.13 -8.55 -7.20
C PHE A 125 -1.74 -9.42 -6.00
N ASN A 126 -2.64 -9.57 -5.04
CA ASN A 126 -2.44 -10.45 -3.88
C ASN A 126 -3.16 -11.78 -4.07
N LYS A 127 -2.67 -12.83 -3.43
CA LYS A 127 -3.22 -14.21 -3.44
C LYS A 127 -3.33 -14.84 -4.83
N VAL A 128 -2.36 -14.58 -5.67
CA VAL A 128 -2.29 -15.19 -7.01
C VAL A 128 -1.96 -16.67 -6.90
N GLY A 129 -2.71 -17.50 -7.61
CA GLY A 129 -2.63 -18.97 -7.47
C GLY A 129 -1.59 -19.65 -8.36
N SER A 130 -1.13 -19.03 -9.45
CA SER A 130 -0.17 -19.59 -10.41
C SER A 130 0.34 -18.53 -11.38
N GLU A 131 1.45 -18.83 -12.08
CA GLU A 131 2.00 -17.99 -13.16
C GLU A 131 0.97 -17.74 -14.29
N LYS A 132 0.22 -18.78 -14.67
CA LYS A 132 -0.85 -18.64 -15.68
C LYS A 132 -1.92 -17.66 -15.20
N HIS A 133 -2.28 -17.70 -13.91
CA HIS A 133 -3.21 -16.75 -13.31
C HIS A 133 -2.64 -15.33 -13.37
N PHE A 134 -1.36 -15.17 -13.02
CA PHE A 134 -0.70 -13.86 -13.10
C PHE A 134 -0.67 -13.31 -14.53
N SER A 135 -0.36 -14.13 -15.53
CA SER A 135 -0.38 -13.69 -16.93
C SER A 135 -1.74 -13.12 -17.38
N MET A 136 -2.85 -13.72 -16.89
CA MET A 136 -4.19 -13.19 -17.17
C MET A 136 -4.43 -11.83 -16.51
N LEU A 137 -3.92 -11.64 -15.28
CA LEU A 137 -4.04 -10.38 -14.54
C LEU A 137 -3.14 -9.29 -15.14
N GLN A 138 -1.96 -9.66 -15.63
CA GLN A 138 -1.06 -8.74 -16.33
C GLN A 138 -1.72 -8.21 -17.61
N GLN A 139 -2.39 -9.09 -18.38
CA GLN A 139 -3.15 -8.66 -19.56
C GLN A 139 -4.24 -7.65 -19.22
N VAL A 140 -4.91 -7.80 -18.08
CA VAL A 140 -5.88 -6.80 -17.59
C VAL A 140 -5.24 -5.43 -17.42
N CYS A 141 -4.05 -5.36 -16.83
CA CYS A 141 -3.33 -4.10 -16.67
C CYS A 141 -2.93 -3.49 -18.02
N GLU A 142 -2.48 -4.31 -18.97
CA GLU A 142 -2.15 -3.87 -20.33
C GLU A 142 -3.38 -3.29 -21.04
N ASP A 143 -4.52 -3.98 -20.97
CA ASP A 143 -5.79 -3.54 -21.59
C ASP A 143 -6.31 -2.22 -21.00
N LEU A 144 -6.03 -1.97 -19.71
CA LEU A 144 -6.44 -0.74 -19.00
C LEU A 144 -5.38 0.37 -19.06
N GLY A 145 -4.19 0.09 -19.60
CA GLY A 145 -3.09 1.06 -19.64
C GLY A 145 -2.55 1.45 -18.25
N VAL A 146 -2.65 0.55 -17.26
CA VAL A 146 -2.15 0.75 -15.90
C VAL A 146 -0.94 -0.13 -15.63
N GLU A 147 0.06 0.37 -14.89
CA GLU A 147 1.27 -0.40 -14.58
C GLU A 147 0.96 -1.61 -13.68
N CYS A 148 1.47 -2.78 -14.05
CA CYS A 148 1.46 -3.96 -13.19
C CYS A 148 2.78 -4.05 -12.44
N PHE A 149 2.78 -3.76 -11.14
CA PHE A 149 4.00 -3.87 -10.31
C PHE A 149 4.31 -5.30 -9.87
N GLY A 150 3.45 -6.24 -10.17
CA GLY A 150 3.67 -7.64 -9.86
C GLY A 150 2.58 -8.26 -9.00
N TYR A 151 2.95 -9.32 -8.28
CA TYR A 151 1.99 -10.07 -7.49
C TYR A 151 2.59 -10.69 -6.23
N LEU A 152 1.74 -11.07 -5.30
CA LEU A 152 2.06 -11.91 -4.16
C LEU A 152 1.36 -13.26 -4.34
N PRO A 153 2.10 -14.38 -4.33
CA PRO A 153 1.50 -15.69 -4.43
C PRO A 153 0.68 -16.01 -3.17
N LYS A 154 -0.25 -16.96 -3.30
CA LYS A 154 -0.88 -17.53 -2.12
C LYS A 154 0.18 -18.29 -1.32
N ASN A 155 0.57 -17.73 -0.17
CA ASN A 155 1.63 -18.27 0.66
C ASN A 155 1.23 -18.17 2.15
N PRO A 156 1.38 -19.24 2.94
CA PRO A 156 1.10 -19.23 4.38
C PRO A 156 1.86 -18.13 5.15
N LEU A 157 3.05 -17.75 4.72
CA LEU A 157 3.84 -16.67 5.32
C LEU A 157 3.13 -15.29 5.23
N LEU A 158 2.22 -15.13 4.26
CA LEU A 158 1.42 -13.92 4.05
C LEU A 158 0.05 -14.00 4.74
N GLU A 159 -0.32 -15.17 5.26
CA GLU A 159 -1.56 -15.38 5.99
C GLU A 159 -1.36 -15.04 7.46
N GLN A 160 -1.47 -13.75 7.80
CA GLN A 160 -1.57 -13.37 9.21
C GLN A 160 -2.97 -13.69 9.70
N GLY A 161 -3.07 -14.50 10.75
CA GLY A 161 -4.34 -14.74 11.44
C GLY A 161 -4.92 -13.42 11.95
N SER A 162 -6.26 -13.30 11.96
CA SER A 162 -6.95 -12.18 12.60
C SER A 162 -6.48 -12.07 14.05
N ARG A 163 -5.66 -11.07 14.33
CA ARG A 163 -5.08 -10.88 15.67
C ARG A 163 -5.97 -9.93 16.44
N TYR A 164 -6.68 -10.48 17.41
CA TYR A 164 -7.27 -9.69 18.49
C TYR A 164 -6.12 -9.05 19.29
N LEU A 165 -6.26 -7.82 19.69
CA LEU A 165 -5.57 -6.95 20.67
C LEU A 165 -4.49 -7.60 21.61
N GLY A 166 -3.74 -8.54 21.15
CA GLY A 166 -2.68 -9.24 21.88
C GLY A 166 -1.51 -9.47 20.93
N LEU A 167 -0.95 -8.38 20.40
CA LEU A 167 0.15 -8.40 19.45
C LEU A 167 1.41 -8.86 20.17
N ASP A 168 1.92 -10.00 19.78
CA ASP A 168 3.25 -10.43 20.14
C ASP A 168 4.28 -9.67 19.30
N PHE A 169 4.84 -8.61 19.86
CA PHE A 169 5.95 -7.84 19.26
C PHE A 169 7.30 -8.55 19.40
N SER A 170 7.35 -9.75 19.97
CA SER A 170 8.59 -10.47 20.20
C SER A 170 9.20 -11.07 18.92
N GLU A 171 8.40 -11.27 17.88
CA GLU A 171 8.92 -11.59 16.57
C GLU A 171 9.39 -10.32 15.85
N LYS A 172 10.59 -9.85 16.20
CA LYS A 172 11.42 -9.03 15.30
C LYS A 172 11.74 -9.88 14.06
N THR A 173 10.74 -10.05 13.25
CA THR A 173 10.94 -10.80 12.03
C THR A 173 11.42 -9.81 10.96
N GLU A 174 12.76 -9.64 10.89
CA GLU A 174 13.36 -9.58 9.57
C GLU A 174 12.96 -10.89 8.88
N ASN A 175 11.74 -10.95 8.39
CA ASN A 175 11.28 -12.14 7.70
C ASN A 175 11.97 -12.14 6.33
N LYS A 176 13.22 -12.63 6.30
CA LYS A 176 14.03 -12.71 5.08
C LYS A 176 13.30 -13.41 3.96
N GLU A 177 12.48 -14.42 4.31
CA GLU A 177 11.67 -15.15 3.33
C GLU A 177 10.59 -14.24 2.71
N LEU A 178 9.94 -13.39 3.50
CA LEU A 178 8.96 -12.42 3.00
C LEU A 178 9.64 -11.35 2.14
N ILE A 179 10.80 -10.85 2.56
CA ILE A 179 11.58 -9.87 1.77
C ILE A 179 12.00 -10.48 0.44
N ASN A 180 12.52 -11.72 0.44
CA ASN A 180 12.88 -12.42 -0.79
C ASN A 180 11.69 -12.63 -1.71
N LEU A 181 10.53 -13.02 -1.16
CA LEU A 181 9.29 -13.19 -1.91
C LEU A 181 8.84 -11.90 -2.59
N LEU A 182 8.91 -10.78 -1.87
CA LEU A 182 8.59 -9.45 -2.43
C LEU A 182 9.60 -9.04 -3.51
N GLU A 183 10.87 -9.30 -3.28
CA GLU A 183 11.94 -8.97 -4.24
C GLU A 183 11.81 -9.76 -5.54
N GLU A 184 11.38 -11.01 -5.46
CA GLU A 184 11.19 -11.90 -6.60
C GLU A 184 9.96 -11.53 -7.44
N HIS A 185 8.84 -11.16 -6.79
CA HIS A 185 7.54 -11.04 -7.45
C HIS A 185 7.07 -9.61 -7.67
N VAL A 186 7.70 -8.60 -7.03
CA VAL A 186 7.28 -7.20 -7.11
C VAL A 186 8.36 -6.34 -7.74
N ARG A 187 8.02 -5.59 -8.75
CA ARG A 187 8.88 -4.62 -9.47
C ARG A 187 9.06 -3.35 -8.64
N TRP A 188 9.57 -3.49 -7.42
CA TRP A 188 9.66 -2.41 -6.45
C TRP A 188 10.52 -1.23 -6.92
N GLN A 189 11.56 -1.48 -7.77
CA GLN A 189 12.38 -0.41 -8.34
C GLN A 189 11.54 0.52 -9.22
N ARG A 190 10.58 -0.02 -9.98
CA ARG A 190 9.67 0.78 -10.79
C ARG A 190 8.73 1.65 -9.93
N MET A 191 8.41 1.19 -8.72
CA MET A 191 7.59 1.98 -7.78
C MET A 191 8.36 3.20 -7.23
N LEU A 192 9.69 3.18 -7.23
CA LEU A 192 10.51 4.32 -6.81
C LEU A 192 10.60 5.42 -7.88
N GLU A 193 10.10 5.16 -9.08
CA GLU A 193 10.07 6.12 -10.19
C GLU A 193 8.75 6.93 -10.22
N LEU A 194 7.82 6.67 -9.27
CA LEU A 194 6.52 7.34 -9.16
C LEU A 194 6.67 8.75 -8.58
#